data_ce933bfeea558e1bc0cf980c724f003e
#
_entry.id   ce933bfeea558e1bc0cf980c724f003e
#
_cell.length_a   1.000
_cell.length_b   1.000
_cell.length_c   1.000
_cell.angle_alpha   90.00
_cell.angle_beta   90.00
_cell.angle_gamma   90.00
#
_symmetry.space_group_name_H-M   'P 1'
#
loop_
_entity.id
_entity.type
_entity.pdbx_description
1 polymer ?
#
loop_
_entity_poly.entity_id
_entity_poly.type
_entity_poly.pdbx_seq_one_letter_code
_entity_poly.pdbx_strand_id
1 'polypeptide(L)'
;LSLAGCGKKADTSGDTTDTTDPNTPPAETQLTPWEEASQIYNTEETDEELYQKALEEGGTVTLYSISSRCTKVEAAFEEKYPGIDCVPFDISTNELLEKVTREYEAGQHVADVVHIKDQDGSMWNEYVANKTFYNYQPADIFAHIDPSYTATATPLYIELTQLFYNTEAYPDGSPITNIWQLTEPQWKGKIMMQNPLDNLSWGSWITGFCVGEEPNRLAEAYKALYGEELKLSDGCENAGYEFLKRLHANEPIFTASSDAIAEAVGTPGQQDPPVGFCASSKLRKAADNGWVFAPVNLEPDTGIPAVNTLYVVEGCEHPAAAKLLIRFMMGGIDGDTSGYKPFNTLGGWPVRDDIEPAEGSTPFSEINVAPFDANEIYVNYNAVRDFWQMLG
;
A
#
# COMPACT_ATOMS: atom_id res chain seq x y z
N LEU A 1 -34.37 11.07 -65.90
CA LEU A 1 -33.79 9.75 -65.58
C LEU A 1 -33.24 9.81 -64.18
N SER A 2 -34.02 9.27 -63.26
CA SER A 2 -33.69 9.05 -61.84
C SER A 2 -32.70 7.93 -61.69
N LEU A 3 -31.72 8.11 -60.78
CA LEU A 3 -31.01 7.01 -60.15
C LEU A 3 -30.97 7.27 -58.65
N ALA A 4 -31.70 6.48 -57.93
CA ALA A 4 -31.70 6.39 -56.46
C ALA A 4 -30.46 5.59 -56.01
N GLY A 5 -29.65 6.20 -55.17
CA GLY A 5 -28.54 5.55 -54.43
C GLY A 5 -28.96 5.22 -53.03
N CYS A 6 -29.11 3.93 -52.72
CA CYS A 6 -29.25 3.43 -51.33
C CYS A 6 -27.96 3.58 -50.58
N GLY A 7 -27.89 4.50 -49.63
CA GLY A 7 -26.87 4.56 -48.61
C GLY A 7 -27.17 3.55 -47.49
N LYS A 8 -26.37 2.51 -47.36
CA LYS A 8 -26.34 1.66 -46.15
C LYS A 8 -25.81 2.47 -44.97
N LYS A 9 -26.60 2.67 -43.93
CA LYS A 9 -26.10 3.02 -42.63
C LYS A 9 -25.23 1.88 -42.09
N ALA A 10 -24.02 2.18 -41.78
CA ALA A 10 -23.18 1.31 -40.97
C ALA A 10 -23.69 1.39 -39.52
N ASP A 11 -24.19 0.29 -39.00
CA ASP A 11 -24.38 0.10 -37.57
C ASP A 11 -22.99 0.03 -36.93
N THR A 12 -22.63 1.06 -36.21
CA THR A 12 -21.55 1.01 -35.22
C THR A 12 -22.13 0.27 -34.01
N SER A 13 -21.93 -1.04 -33.95
CA SER A 13 -22.03 -1.79 -32.72
C SER A 13 -20.96 -1.24 -31.78
N GLY A 14 -21.40 -0.50 -30.77
CA GLY A 14 -20.55 -0.11 -29.66
C GLY A 14 -20.09 -1.40 -28.97
N ASP A 15 -18.79 -1.54 -28.94
CA ASP A 15 -18.12 -2.50 -28.08
C ASP A 15 -18.33 -2.00 -26.64
N THR A 16 -19.35 -2.54 -25.97
CA THR A 16 -19.48 -2.40 -24.54
C THR A 16 -18.46 -3.35 -23.94
N THR A 17 -17.28 -2.82 -23.61
CA THR A 17 -16.40 -3.47 -22.66
C THR A 17 -17.19 -3.64 -21.37
N ASP A 18 -17.60 -4.87 -21.12
CA ASP A 18 -18.24 -5.29 -19.87
C ASP A 18 -17.18 -5.20 -18.78
N THR A 19 -17.10 -4.04 -18.13
CA THR A 19 -16.25 -3.83 -16.95
C THR A 19 -16.98 -4.39 -15.73
N THR A 20 -17.07 -5.71 -15.65
CA THR A 20 -17.48 -6.37 -14.42
C THR A 20 -16.40 -6.14 -13.36
N ASP A 21 -16.81 -5.68 -12.20
CA ASP A 21 -15.96 -5.56 -11.02
C ASP A 21 -15.28 -6.91 -10.74
N PRO A 22 -13.94 -7.02 -10.76
CA PRO A 22 -13.21 -8.27 -10.53
C PRO A 22 -13.51 -8.95 -9.17
N ASN A 23 -14.04 -8.21 -8.20
CA ASN A 23 -14.49 -8.77 -6.92
C ASN A 23 -15.89 -9.38 -7.00
N THR A 24 -16.64 -9.11 -8.07
CA THR A 24 -17.97 -9.71 -8.26
C THR A 24 -17.82 -11.12 -8.80
N PRO A 25 -18.42 -12.13 -8.15
CA PRO A 25 -18.40 -13.48 -8.66
C PRO A 25 -19.02 -13.53 -10.07
N PRO A 26 -18.36 -14.15 -11.06
CA PRO A 26 -18.98 -14.38 -12.36
C PRO A 26 -20.21 -15.29 -12.21
N ALA A 27 -21.09 -15.30 -13.21
CA ALA A 27 -22.20 -16.26 -13.21
C ALA A 27 -21.64 -17.69 -13.06
N GLU A 28 -22.32 -18.58 -12.33
CA GLU A 28 -21.86 -19.95 -12.05
C GLU A 28 -21.39 -20.72 -13.29
N THR A 29 -22.01 -20.44 -14.44
CA THR A 29 -21.63 -21.03 -15.73
C THR A 29 -20.34 -20.50 -16.34
N GLN A 30 -19.69 -19.52 -15.70
CA GLN A 30 -18.47 -18.85 -16.18
C GLN A 30 -17.27 -19.06 -15.25
N LEU A 31 -17.45 -19.79 -14.13
CA LEU A 31 -16.33 -20.10 -13.23
C LEU A 31 -15.33 -21.02 -13.91
N THR A 32 -14.04 -20.80 -13.66
CA THR A 32 -13.03 -21.78 -14.01
C THR A 32 -13.13 -23.02 -13.10
N PRO A 33 -12.59 -24.18 -13.51
CA PRO A 33 -12.58 -25.36 -12.64
C PRO A 33 -11.91 -25.12 -11.29
N TRP A 34 -10.89 -24.28 -11.25
CA TRP A 34 -10.21 -23.91 -10.00
C TRP A 34 -11.08 -22.98 -9.14
N GLU A 35 -11.71 -21.96 -9.71
CA GLU A 35 -12.63 -21.07 -8.98
C GLU A 35 -13.81 -21.85 -8.36
N GLU A 36 -14.34 -22.83 -9.08
CA GLU A 36 -15.40 -23.70 -8.58
C GLU A 36 -14.89 -24.59 -7.43
N ALA A 37 -13.75 -25.26 -7.61
CA ALA A 37 -13.19 -26.19 -6.64
C ALA A 37 -12.70 -25.45 -5.37
N SER A 38 -12.04 -24.31 -5.51
CA SER A 38 -11.53 -23.50 -4.40
C SER A 38 -12.62 -22.77 -3.63
N GLN A 39 -13.79 -22.60 -4.23
CA GLN A 39 -14.85 -21.74 -3.68
C GLN A 39 -14.33 -20.34 -3.30
N ILE A 40 -13.47 -19.76 -4.14
CA ILE A 40 -12.75 -18.52 -3.83
C ILE A 40 -13.69 -17.33 -3.54
N TYR A 41 -14.88 -17.34 -4.11
CA TYR A 41 -15.90 -16.32 -3.89
C TYR A 41 -16.83 -16.63 -2.71
N ASN A 42 -16.66 -17.76 -2.02
CA ASN A 42 -17.42 -18.04 -0.80
C ASN A 42 -16.79 -17.32 0.40
N THR A 43 -17.47 -16.29 0.87
CA THR A 43 -17.01 -15.40 1.96
C THR A 43 -17.59 -15.76 3.33
N GLU A 44 -18.47 -16.77 3.38
CA GLU A 44 -19.21 -17.16 4.58
C GLU A 44 -18.60 -18.38 5.31
N GLU A 45 -17.49 -18.93 4.81
CA GLU A 45 -16.83 -20.08 5.44
C GLU A 45 -16.23 -19.69 6.78
N THR A 46 -16.47 -20.56 7.77
CA THR A 46 -15.90 -20.41 9.11
C THR A 46 -14.45 -20.89 9.17
N ASP A 47 -13.72 -20.46 10.21
CA ASP A 47 -12.35 -20.92 10.46
C ASP A 47 -12.29 -22.44 10.61
N GLU A 48 -13.28 -23.06 11.29
CA GLU A 48 -13.32 -24.52 11.47
C GLU A 48 -13.54 -25.27 10.16
N GLU A 49 -14.46 -24.80 9.31
CA GLU A 49 -14.69 -25.41 8.00
C GLU A 49 -13.47 -25.33 7.10
N LEU A 50 -12.80 -24.16 7.08
CA LEU A 50 -11.57 -23.97 6.35
C LEU A 50 -10.42 -24.81 6.90
N TYR A 51 -10.32 -24.95 8.22
CA TYR A 51 -9.29 -25.78 8.86
C TYR A 51 -9.44 -27.26 8.47
N GLN A 52 -10.65 -27.81 8.50
CA GLN A 52 -10.88 -29.19 8.09
C GLN A 52 -10.55 -29.40 6.61
N LYS A 53 -10.97 -28.49 5.73
CA LYS A 53 -10.62 -28.54 4.30
C LYS A 53 -9.10 -28.41 4.07
N ALA A 54 -8.41 -27.54 4.80
CA ALA A 54 -6.96 -27.37 4.71
C ALA A 54 -6.19 -28.65 5.08
N LEU A 55 -6.66 -29.39 6.06
CA LEU A 55 -6.09 -30.72 6.37
C LEU A 55 -6.31 -31.73 5.25
N GLU A 56 -7.47 -31.69 4.58
CA GLU A 56 -7.76 -32.55 3.43
C GLU A 56 -6.92 -32.16 2.19
N GLU A 57 -6.55 -30.89 2.03
CA GLU A 57 -5.64 -30.38 1.00
C GLU A 57 -4.16 -30.79 1.22
N GLY A 58 -3.84 -31.40 2.34
CA GLY A 58 -2.48 -31.89 2.65
C GLY A 58 -1.78 -31.15 3.79
N GLY A 59 -2.45 -30.19 4.42
CA GLY A 59 -1.96 -29.52 5.64
C GLY A 59 -0.71 -28.69 5.39
N THR A 60 -0.68 -27.87 4.35
CA THR A 60 0.39 -26.90 4.10
C THR A 60 -0.14 -25.61 3.50
N VAL A 61 0.57 -24.49 3.67
CA VAL A 61 0.28 -23.20 3.04
C VAL A 61 1.56 -22.40 2.85
N THR A 62 1.79 -21.92 1.63
CA THR A 62 2.96 -21.11 1.27
C THR A 62 2.62 -19.63 1.23
N LEU A 63 3.32 -18.83 2.03
CA LEU A 63 3.16 -17.38 2.14
C LEU A 63 4.35 -16.64 1.54
N TYR A 64 4.13 -15.88 0.46
CA TYR A 64 5.12 -14.89 -0.01
C TYR A 64 4.83 -13.55 0.62
N SER A 65 5.79 -12.98 1.33
CA SER A 65 5.60 -11.76 2.11
C SER A 65 6.74 -10.77 1.93
N ILE A 66 6.39 -9.50 1.82
CA ILE A 66 7.36 -8.38 1.84
C ILE A 66 7.79 -7.98 3.27
N SER A 67 7.43 -8.75 4.27
CA SER A 67 7.69 -8.45 5.67
C SER A 67 8.27 -9.65 6.41
N SER A 68 9.43 -9.45 7.04
CA SER A 68 10.06 -10.45 7.92
C SER A 68 9.19 -10.90 9.10
N ARG A 69 8.07 -10.21 9.34
CA ARG A 69 7.07 -10.59 10.37
C ARG A 69 6.32 -11.88 10.01
N CYS A 70 6.39 -12.33 8.75
CA CYS A 70 5.77 -13.59 8.30
C CYS A 70 6.24 -14.82 9.09
N THR A 71 7.50 -14.85 9.59
CA THR A 71 7.99 -15.94 10.44
C THR A 71 7.33 -15.99 11.83
N LYS A 72 6.81 -14.85 12.30
CA LYS A 72 6.02 -14.82 13.56
C LYS A 72 4.58 -15.24 13.31
N VAL A 73 4.06 -14.98 12.10
CA VAL A 73 2.76 -15.49 11.65
C VAL A 73 2.79 -17.01 11.57
N GLU A 74 3.83 -17.58 10.93
CA GLU A 74 4.08 -19.02 10.85
C GLU A 74 3.91 -19.70 12.21
N ALA A 75 4.73 -19.31 13.18
CA ALA A 75 4.74 -19.95 14.50
C ALA A 75 3.37 -19.87 15.21
N ALA A 76 2.68 -18.73 15.12
CA ALA A 76 1.37 -18.55 15.74
C ALA A 76 0.25 -19.30 15.01
N PHE A 77 0.36 -19.41 13.67
CA PHE A 77 -0.59 -20.14 12.84
C PHE A 77 -0.53 -21.65 13.11
N GLU A 78 0.66 -22.21 13.13
CA GLU A 78 0.87 -23.63 13.41
C GLU A 78 0.49 -24.03 14.84
N GLU A 79 0.66 -23.12 15.81
CA GLU A 79 0.17 -23.32 17.18
C GLU A 79 -1.36 -23.39 17.22
N LYS A 80 -2.05 -22.51 16.47
CA LYS A 80 -3.52 -22.46 16.45
C LYS A 80 -4.14 -23.58 15.62
N TYR A 81 -3.51 -23.98 14.52
CA TYR A 81 -4.01 -24.97 13.56
C TYR A 81 -3.03 -26.15 13.38
N PRO A 82 -2.91 -27.03 14.40
CA PRO A 82 -1.99 -28.16 14.36
C PRO A 82 -2.22 -29.08 13.16
N GLY A 83 -1.14 -29.43 12.46
CA GLY A 83 -1.20 -30.28 11.26
C GLY A 83 -1.22 -29.49 9.95
N ILE A 84 -1.19 -28.16 10.01
CA ILE A 84 -0.94 -27.31 8.85
C ILE A 84 0.44 -26.68 9.01
N ASP A 85 1.34 -26.91 8.07
CA ASP A 85 2.69 -26.35 7.94
C ASP A 85 2.62 -25.03 7.16
N CYS A 86 3.00 -23.92 7.76
CA CYS A 86 3.06 -22.62 7.12
C CYS A 86 4.48 -22.32 6.64
N VAL A 87 4.68 -22.14 5.35
CA VAL A 87 5.99 -21.94 4.73
C VAL A 87 6.15 -20.49 4.26
N PRO A 88 6.70 -19.58 5.10
CA PRO A 88 6.87 -18.18 4.74
C PRO A 88 8.15 -17.92 3.96
N PHE A 89 8.07 -16.99 3.00
CA PHE A 89 9.20 -16.42 2.29
C PHE A 89 9.22 -14.91 2.47
N ASP A 90 10.26 -14.39 3.15
CA ASP A 90 10.52 -12.96 3.28
C ASP A 90 11.35 -12.49 2.09
N ILE A 91 10.70 -11.83 1.13
CA ILE A 91 11.31 -11.39 -0.12
C ILE A 91 10.88 -9.96 -0.46
N SER A 92 11.69 -9.24 -1.24
CA SER A 92 11.38 -7.88 -1.65
C SER A 92 10.18 -7.83 -2.62
N THR A 93 9.52 -6.67 -2.72
CA THR A 93 8.37 -6.47 -3.63
C THR A 93 8.68 -6.91 -5.06
N ASN A 94 9.84 -6.48 -5.60
CA ASN A 94 10.22 -6.82 -6.98
C ASN A 94 10.48 -8.32 -7.16
N GLU A 95 11.18 -8.95 -6.22
CA GLU A 95 11.44 -10.39 -6.24
C GLU A 95 10.16 -11.20 -6.12
N LEU A 96 9.21 -10.75 -5.27
CA LEU A 96 7.92 -11.39 -5.10
C LEU A 96 7.13 -11.40 -6.42
N LEU A 97 6.96 -10.23 -7.03
CA LEU A 97 6.21 -10.09 -8.27
C LEU A 97 6.88 -10.87 -9.43
N GLU A 98 8.19 -10.77 -9.56
CA GLU A 98 8.95 -11.53 -10.56
C GLU A 98 8.80 -13.04 -10.35
N LYS A 99 8.86 -13.50 -9.10
CA LYS A 99 8.74 -14.92 -8.76
C LYS A 99 7.35 -15.46 -9.07
N VAL A 100 6.30 -14.79 -8.62
CA VAL A 100 4.91 -15.19 -8.88
C VAL A 100 4.62 -15.17 -10.38
N THR A 101 5.05 -14.14 -11.10
CA THR A 101 4.84 -14.04 -12.55
C THR A 101 5.51 -15.21 -13.29
N ARG A 102 6.75 -15.53 -12.96
CA ARG A 102 7.47 -16.67 -13.57
C ARG A 102 6.82 -18.01 -13.24
N GLU A 103 6.37 -18.21 -12.02
CA GLU A 103 5.66 -19.44 -11.61
C GLU A 103 4.34 -19.57 -12.37
N TYR A 104 3.57 -18.51 -12.45
CA TYR A 104 2.31 -18.47 -13.21
C TYR A 104 2.52 -18.79 -14.69
N GLU A 105 3.49 -18.15 -15.36
CA GLU A 105 3.81 -18.40 -16.77
C GLU A 105 4.32 -19.85 -17.01
N ALA A 106 4.95 -20.45 -16.03
CA ALA A 106 5.41 -21.83 -16.07
C ALA A 106 4.33 -22.85 -15.70
N GLY A 107 3.12 -22.40 -15.33
CA GLY A 107 2.06 -23.27 -14.83
C GLY A 107 2.40 -23.92 -13.48
N GLN A 108 3.22 -23.25 -12.68
CA GLN A 108 3.58 -23.65 -11.33
C GLN A 108 2.86 -22.72 -10.33
N HIS A 109 2.23 -23.30 -9.32
CA HIS A 109 1.43 -22.56 -8.34
C HIS A 109 2.01 -22.82 -6.95
N VAL A 110 3.21 -22.26 -6.69
CA VAL A 110 3.96 -22.52 -5.44
C VAL A 110 3.41 -21.68 -4.29
N ALA A 111 3.10 -20.39 -4.57
CA ALA A 111 2.52 -19.52 -3.57
C ALA A 111 1.02 -19.76 -3.43
N ASP A 112 0.52 -19.89 -2.21
CA ASP A 112 -0.91 -19.90 -1.89
C ASP A 112 -1.40 -18.50 -1.52
N VAL A 113 -0.60 -17.77 -0.73
CA VAL A 113 -0.91 -16.41 -0.26
C VAL A 113 0.21 -15.44 -0.60
N VAL A 114 -0.16 -14.25 -1.04
CA VAL A 114 0.74 -13.12 -1.22
C VAL A 114 0.38 -12.00 -0.24
N HIS A 115 1.38 -11.50 0.50
CA HIS A 115 1.31 -10.30 1.33
C HIS A 115 2.19 -9.21 0.71
N ILE A 116 1.58 -8.16 0.20
CA ILE A 116 2.23 -7.09 -0.56
C ILE A 116 1.53 -5.75 -0.32
N LYS A 117 2.14 -4.64 -0.76
CA LYS A 117 1.51 -3.32 -0.78
C LYS A 117 1.05 -3.00 -2.20
N ASP A 118 -0.19 -2.53 -2.35
CA ASP A 118 -0.65 -1.93 -3.60
C ASP A 118 -0.53 -0.40 -3.51
N GLN A 119 0.65 0.11 -3.84
CA GLN A 119 0.93 1.54 -3.77
C GLN A 119 0.77 2.26 -5.12
N ASP A 120 0.84 1.52 -6.22
CA ASP A 120 0.78 2.05 -7.58
C ASP A 120 -0.48 1.61 -8.35
N GLY A 121 -1.36 0.84 -7.71
CA GLY A 121 -2.56 0.30 -8.31
C GLY A 121 -2.34 -0.91 -9.24
N SER A 122 -1.11 -1.40 -9.37
CA SER A 122 -0.81 -2.54 -10.25
C SER A 122 -1.46 -3.82 -9.77
N MET A 123 -1.61 -4.02 -8.46
CA MET A 123 -2.26 -5.24 -7.93
C MET A 123 -3.68 -5.36 -8.44
N TRP A 124 -4.45 -4.28 -8.35
CA TRP A 124 -5.81 -4.25 -8.85
C TRP A 124 -5.89 -4.30 -10.38
N ASN A 125 -5.16 -3.40 -11.07
CA ASN A 125 -5.29 -3.20 -12.50
C ASN A 125 -4.62 -4.29 -13.35
N GLU A 126 -3.64 -5.02 -12.82
CA GLU A 126 -2.92 -6.05 -13.54
C GLU A 126 -3.17 -7.45 -12.96
N TYR A 127 -2.92 -7.66 -11.67
CA TYR A 127 -2.96 -9.01 -11.10
C TYR A 127 -4.38 -9.48 -10.78
N VAL A 128 -5.23 -8.64 -10.17
CA VAL A 128 -6.62 -9.00 -9.88
C VAL A 128 -7.46 -8.97 -11.15
N ALA A 129 -7.31 -7.94 -12.00
CA ALA A 129 -8.03 -7.83 -13.26
C ALA A 129 -7.75 -9.02 -14.22
N ASN A 130 -6.52 -9.55 -14.22
CA ASN A 130 -6.12 -10.71 -15.00
C ASN A 130 -6.32 -12.04 -14.24
N LYS A 131 -6.93 -12.01 -13.06
CA LYS A 131 -7.18 -13.19 -12.22
C LYS A 131 -5.93 -13.99 -11.84
N THR A 132 -4.77 -13.36 -11.78
CA THR A 132 -3.56 -13.95 -11.20
C THR A 132 -3.64 -13.97 -9.69
N PHE A 133 -4.28 -12.92 -9.12
CA PHE A 133 -4.59 -12.79 -7.70
C PHE A 133 -6.10 -12.67 -7.49
N TYR A 134 -6.55 -13.19 -6.36
CA TYR A 134 -7.94 -13.06 -5.90
C TYR A 134 -7.99 -12.35 -4.55
N ASN A 135 -8.90 -11.39 -4.44
CA ASN A 135 -9.31 -10.83 -3.16
C ASN A 135 -10.23 -11.84 -2.46
N TYR A 136 -9.79 -12.37 -1.33
CA TYR A 136 -10.65 -13.12 -0.44
C TYR A 136 -11.13 -12.21 0.69
N GLN A 137 -12.42 -11.95 0.75
CA GLN A 137 -13.05 -10.96 1.62
C GLN A 137 -14.06 -11.62 2.56
N PRO A 138 -13.61 -12.28 3.66
CA PRO A 138 -14.52 -12.96 4.59
C PRO A 138 -15.52 -11.97 5.20
N ALA A 139 -16.81 -12.24 5.01
CA ALA A 139 -17.90 -11.29 5.28
C ALA A 139 -17.92 -10.81 6.75
N ASP A 140 -17.68 -11.71 7.68
CA ASP A 140 -17.63 -11.43 9.12
C ASP A 140 -16.50 -10.47 9.53
N ILE A 141 -15.31 -10.61 8.94
CA ILE A 141 -14.16 -9.73 9.19
C ILE A 141 -14.36 -8.40 8.46
N PHE A 142 -14.83 -8.45 7.21
CA PHE A 142 -15.02 -7.25 6.38
C PHE A 142 -16.13 -6.33 6.87
N ALA A 143 -17.06 -6.82 7.69
CA ALA A 143 -18.05 -6.00 8.40
C ALA A 143 -17.41 -4.94 9.32
N HIS A 144 -16.13 -5.12 9.69
CA HIS A 144 -15.35 -4.24 10.55
C HIS A 144 -14.33 -3.36 9.80
N ILE A 145 -14.41 -3.29 8.47
CA ILE A 145 -13.46 -2.52 7.64
C ILE A 145 -14.23 -1.46 6.86
N ASP A 146 -13.70 -0.23 6.84
CA ASP A 146 -14.28 0.83 6.04
C ASP A 146 -14.31 0.43 4.55
N PRO A 147 -15.47 0.55 3.87
CA PRO A 147 -15.62 0.17 2.47
C PRO A 147 -14.63 0.84 1.50
N SER A 148 -14.09 2.01 1.85
CA SER A 148 -13.07 2.70 1.04
C SER A 148 -11.78 1.91 0.87
N TYR A 149 -11.46 1.00 1.79
CA TYR A 149 -10.27 0.15 1.72
C TYR A 149 -10.53 -1.21 1.07
N THR A 150 -11.79 -1.60 0.87
CA THR A 150 -12.15 -2.96 0.43
C THR A 150 -12.52 -3.05 -1.04
N ALA A 151 -12.71 -1.91 -1.71
CA ALA A 151 -13.17 -1.86 -3.09
C ALA A 151 -12.22 -2.60 -4.06
N THR A 152 -10.91 -2.53 -3.83
CA THR A 152 -9.89 -3.06 -4.72
C THR A 152 -8.95 -4.09 -4.09
N ALA A 153 -9.07 -4.37 -2.78
CA ALA A 153 -8.08 -5.17 -2.05
C ALA A 153 -8.67 -5.93 -0.87
N THR A 154 -7.89 -6.88 -0.35
CA THR A 154 -8.04 -7.47 0.99
C THR A 154 -7.02 -6.80 1.90
N PRO A 155 -7.37 -5.70 2.59
CA PRO A 155 -6.43 -4.89 3.35
C PRO A 155 -6.12 -5.55 4.69
N LEU A 156 -4.85 -5.47 5.12
CA LEU A 156 -4.39 -6.00 6.40
C LEU A 156 -4.11 -4.89 7.42
N TYR A 157 -3.31 -3.90 7.06
CA TYR A 157 -2.98 -2.74 7.88
C TYR A 157 -2.45 -1.59 7.00
N ILE A 158 -2.41 -0.39 7.57
CA ILE A 158 -1.93 0.82 6.90
C ILE A 158 -0.59 1.23 7.49
N GLU A 159 0.37 1.57 6.66
CA GLU A 159 1.56 2.35 7.00
C GLU A 159 1.52 3.69 6.25
N LEU A 160 2.31 4.65 6.69
CA LEU A 160 2.47 5.95 6.02
C LEU A 160 3.93 6.15 5.62
N THR A 161 4.16 6.87 4.54
CA THR A 161 5.44 7.53 4.29
C THR A 161 5.33 8.92 4.90
N GLN A 162 6.05 9.15 6.02
CA GLN A 162 5.95 10.37 6.84
C GLN A 162 7.28 11.11 6.90
N LEU A 163 7.21 12.43 7.12
CA LEU A 163 8.37 13.22 7.50
C LEU A 163 8.70 13.00 8.97
N PHE A 164 9.98 12.84 9.27
CA PHE A 164 10.53 12.73 10.63
C PHE A 164 11.55 13.83 10.90
N TYR A 165 11.62 14.22 12.17
CA TYR A 165 12.60 15.20 12.69
C TYR A 165 13.25 14.69 13.96
N ASN A 166 14.43 15.23 14.31
CA ASN A 166 15.17 14.87 15.51
C ASN A 166 14.63 15.63 16.73
N THR A 167 14.16 14.92 17.74
CA THR A 167 13.53 15.52 18.93
C THR A 167 14.50 16.12 19.93
N GLU A 168 15.79 15.76 19.91
CA GLU A 168 16.82 16.41 20.73
C GLU A 168 17.23 17.77 20.16
N ALA A 169 17.36 17.86 18.83
CA ALA A 169 17.69 19.12 18.16
C ALA A 169 16.53 20.12 18.18
N TYR A 170 15.30 19.60 18.19
CA TYR A 170 14.06 20.39 18.19
C TYR A 170 13.16 19.99 19.36
N PRO A 171 13.53 20.31 20.61
CA PRO A 171 12.80 19.86 21.80
C PRO A 171 11.42 20.50 21.96
N ASP A 172 11.19 21.64 21.34
CA ASP A 172 9.90 22.35 21.38
C ASP A 172 8.91 21.86 20.30
N GLY A 173 9.29 20.88 19.50
CA GLY A 173 8.48 20.28 18.41
C GLY A 173 9.13 20.44 17.04
N SER A 174 8.43 19.96 16.01
CA SER A 174 8.94 20.00 14.64
C SER A 174 9.20 21.43 14.15
N PRO A 175 10.35 21.69 13.50
CA PRO A 175 10.64 22.98 12.87
C PRO A 175 9.82 23.21 11.58
N ILE A 176 9.10 22.18 11.13
CA ILE A 176 8.27 22.17 9.92
C ILE A 176 6.85 21.79 10.31
N THR A 177 5.87 22.55 9.84
CA THR A 177 4.44 22.31 10.09
C THR A 177 3.63 22.25 8.79
N ASN A 178 4.22 22.71 7.69
CA ASN A 178 3.61 22.72 6.36
C ASN A 178 4.61 22.19 5.33
N ILE A 179 4.16 21.34 4.44
CA ILE A 179 5.02 20.66 3.47
C ILE A 179 5.81 21.64 2.57
N TRP A 180 5.24 22.82 2.28
CA TRP A 180 5.90 23.83 1.46
C TRP A 180 7.15 24.43 2.11
N GLN A 181 7.28 24.38 3.43
CA GLN A 181 8.50 24.80 4.11
C GLN A 181 9.73 23.98 3.69
N LEU A 182 9.52 22.72 3.24
CA LEU A 182 10.60 21.90 2.66
C LEU A 182 11.20 22.50 1.39
N THR A 183 10.49 23.41 0.73
CA THR A 183 10.98 24.10 -0.48
C THR A 183 11.74 25.39 -0.18
N GLU A 184 11.86 25.77 1.10
CA GLU A 184 12.55 26.96 1.53
C GLU A 184 14.09 26.77 1.59
N PRO A 185 14.89 27.83 1.36
CA PRO A 185 16.35 27.71 1.22
C PRO A 185 17.08 27.09 2.43
N GLN A 186 16.55 27.23 3.66
CA GLN A 186 17.16 26.66 4.87
C GLN A 186 17.18 25.13 4.87
N TRP A 187 16.31 24.48 4.07
CA TRP A 187 16.23 23.04 3.97
C TRP A 187 16.99 22.46 2.78
N LYS A 188 17.67 23.33 2.01
CA LYS A 188 18.47 22.88 0.88
C LYS A 188 19.58 21.92 1.32
N GLY A 189 19.61 20.72 0.73
CA GLY A 189 20.57 19.67 1.08
C GLY A 189 20.38 19.04 2.46
N LYS A 190 19.20 19.20 3.08
CA LYS A 190 18.88 18.65 4.42
C LYS A 190 17.64 17.76 4.44
N ILE A 191 17.04 17.47 3.30
CA ILE A 191 15.86 16.61 3.18
C ILE A 191 16.32 15.25 2.70
N MET A 192 16.05 14.20 3.45
CA MET A 192 16.38 12.83 3.08
C MET A 192 15.17 12.07 2.57
N MET A 193 15.35 11.31 1.50
CA MET A 193 14.32 10.44 0.92
C MET A 193 14.97 9.35 0.07
N GLN A 194 14.22 8.37 -0.39
CA GLN A 194 14.70 7.46 -1.42
C GLN A 194 14.43 8.06 -2.80
N ASN A 195 15.23 7.67 -3.79
CA ASN A 195 15.06 8.16 -5.15
C ASN A 195 13.79 7.58 -5.79
N PRO A 196 12.83 8.41 -6.22
CA PRO A 196 11.61 7.95 -6.87
C PRO A 196 11.81 7.17 -8.17
N LEU A 197 12.96 7.32 -8.82
CA LEU A 197 13.28 6.59 -10.06
C LEU A 197 13.72 5.14 -9.81
N ASP A 198 14.23 4.84 -8.61
CA ASP A 198 14.83 3.55 -8.30
C ASP A 198 13.87 2.63 -7.51
N ASN A 199 12.73 3.15 -7.07
CA ASN A 199 11.83 2.44 -6.18
C ASN A 199 10.36 2.73 -6.53
N LEU A 200 9.60 1.69 -6.84
CA LEU A 200 8.18 1.78 -7.21
C LEU A 200 7.34 2.54 -6.17
N SER A 201 7.52 2.22 -4.88
CA SER A 201 6.77 2.87 -3.80
C SER A 201 7.02 4.38 -3.74
N TRP A 202 8.25 4.82 -4.03
CA TRP A 202 8.60 6.24 -4.03
C TRP A 202 8.15 6.97 -5.29
N GLY A 203 8.14 6.27 -6.43
CA GLY A 203 7.49 6.75 -7.65
C GLY A 203 5.99 6.99 -7.43
N SER A 204 5.32 6.06 -6.77
CA SER A 204 3.92 6.19 -6.38
C SER A 204 3.70 7.32 -5.37
N TRP A 205 4.61 7.47 -4.40
CA TRP A 205 4.57 8.54 -3.41
C TRP A 205 4.61 9.93 -4.07
N ILE A 206 5.53 10.19 -5.02
CA ILE A 206 5.54 11.47 -5.74
C ILE A 206 4.32 11.65 -6.64
N THR A 207 3.79 10.57 -7.19
CA THR A 207 2.58 10.61 -8.03
C THR A 207 1.36 11.05 -7.21
N GLY A 208 1.25 10.60 -5.97
CA GLY A 208 0.16 10.97 -5.06
C GLY A 208 -0.01 12.48 -4.87
N PHE A 209 1.07 13.27 -4.93
CA PHE A 209 0.97 14.73 -4.86
C PHE A 209 0.35 15.38 -6.11
N CYS A 210 0.36 14.69 -7.24
CA CYS A 210 -0.02 15.25 -8.53
C CYS A 210 -1.43 14.86 -8.99
N VAL A 211 -2.12 13.97 -8.28
CA VAL A 211 -3.39 13.37 -8.71
C VAL A 211 -4.54 13.62 -7.72
N GLY A 212 -5.76 13.39 -8.17
CA GLY A 212 -6.97 13.51 -7.35
C GLY A 212 -7.15 14.90 -6.76
N GLU A 213 -7.54 14.95 -5.49
CA GLU A 213 -7.77 16.20 -4.74
C GLU A 213 -6.48 16.79 -4.13
N GLU A 214 -5.38 16.05 -4.12
CA GLU A 214 -4.16 16.47 -3.45
C GLU A 214 -3.55 17.78 -4.02
N PRO A 215 -3.53 18.03 -5.33
CA PRO A 215 -3.07 19.31 -5.86
C PRO A 215 -3.83 20.53 -5.31
N ASN A 216 -5.15 20.40 -5.09
CA ASN A 216 -5.96 21.48 -4.53
C ASN A 216 -5.58 21.73 -3.06
N ARG A 217 -5.41 20.65 -2.28
CA ARG A 217 -5.00 20.72 -0.86
C ARG A 217 -3.63 21.35 -0.71
N LEU A 218 -2.69 21.00 -1.58
CA LEU A 218 -1.35 21.63 -1.63
C LEU A 218 -1.45 23.13 -1.95
N ALA A 219 -2.29 23.54 -2.91
CA ALA A 219 -2.47 24.95 -3.24
C ALA A 219 -3.05 25.75 -2.07
N GLU A 220 -4.04 25.19 -1.37
CA GLU A 220 -4.63 25.79 -0.18
C GLU A 220 -3.63 25.90 0.97
N ALA A 221 -2.82 24.86 1.20
CA ALA A 221 -1.78 24.87 2.21
C ALA A 221 -0.68 25.93 1.92
N TYR A 222 -0.33 26.12 0.64
CA TYR A 222 0.57 27.19 0.22
C TYR A 222 -0.01 28.57 0.56
N LYS A 223 -1.27 28.79 0.19
CA LYS A 223 -1.97 30.04 0.47
C LYS A 223 -2.08 30.31 1.97
N ALA A 224 -2.39 29.29 2.76
CA ALA A 224 -2.46 29.40 4.22
C ALA A 224 -1.10 29.79 4.83
N LEU A 225 0.00 29.24 4.33
CA LEU A 225 1.35 29.49 4.83
C LEU A 225 1.87 30.88 4.45
N TYR A 226 1.74 31.26 3.18
CA TYR A 226 2.38 32.47 2.62
C TYR A 226 1.42 33.67 2.42
N GLY A 227 0.10 33.46 2.54
CA GLY A 227 -0.90 34.51 2.37
C GLY A 227 -1.16 34.94 0.92
N GLU A 228 -0.65 34.20 -0.05
CA GLU A 228 -0.82 34.45 -1.48
C GLU A 228 -1.13 33.18 -2.27
N GLU A 229 -1.77 33.33 -3.43
CA GLU A 229 -2.07 32.22 -4.32
C GLU A 229 -0.77 31.62 -4.93
N LEU A 230 -0.73 30.28 -5.00
CA LEU A 230 0.36 29.57 -5.65
C LEU A 230 0.42 29.94 -7.15
N LYS A 231 1.60 30.31 -7.63
CA LYS A 231 1.87 30.50 -9.05
C LYS A 231 2.63 29.31 -9.58
N LEU A 232 2.08 28.67 -10.59
CA LEU A 232 2.71 27.55 -11.25
C LEU A 232 3.82 28.03 -12.18
N SER A 233 4.96 27.36 -12.13
CA SER A 233 6.08 27.56 -13.08
C SER A 233 5.78 26.87 -14.41
N ASP A 234 6.49 27.27 -15.44
CA ASP A 234 6.40 26.61 -16.75
C ASP A 234 6.66 25.11 -16.64
N GLY A 235 5.79 24.32 -17.26
CA GLY A 235 5.84 22.87 -17.25
C GLY A 235 5.21 22.19 -16.03
N CYS A 236 4.65 22.96 -15.07
CA CYS A 236 3.90 22.41 -13.95
C CYS A 236 2.39 22.48 -14.23
N GLU A 237 1.72 21.34 -14.25
CA GLU A 237 0.30 21.23 -14.57
C GLU A 237 -0.59 21.63 -13.38
N ASN A 238 -0.11 21.38 -12.16
CA ASN A 238 -0.83 21.68 -10.92
C ASN A 238 0.14 21.88 -9.74
N ALA A 239 -0.41 22.08 -8.54
CA ALA A 239 0.38 22.35 -7.33
C ALA A 239 1.30 21.18 -6.94
N GLY A 240 0.94 19.94 -7.25
CA GLY A 240 1.79 18.78 -7.01
C GLY A 240 3.06 18.82 -7.84
N TYR A 241 2.96 19.08 -9.14
CA TYR A 241 4.13 19.26 -10.02
C TYR A 241 5.01 20.43 -9.57
N GLU A 242 4.38 21.56 -9.16
CA GLU A 242 5.12 22.71 -8.63
C GLU A 242 5.86 22.39 -7.35
N PHE A 243 5.21 21.65 -6.43
CA PHE A 243 5.84 21.18 -5.21
C PHE A 243 7.03 20.27 -5.50
N LEU A 244 6.87 19.27 -6.36
CA LEU A 244 7.95 18.34 -6.74
C LEU A 244 9.13 19.09 -7.37
N LYS A 245 8.86 20.05 -8.24
CA LYS A 245 9.90 20.89 -8.86
C LYS A 245 10.70 21.67 -7.84
N ARG A 246 10.01 22.31 -6.89
CA ARG A 246 10.67 23.09 -5.82
C ARG A 246 11.40 22.18 -4.81
N LEU A 247 10.81 21.02 -4.48
CA LEU A 247 11.45 20.03 -3.63
C LEU A 247 12.75 19.52 -4.26
N HIS A 248 12.72 19.19 -5.55
CA HIS A 248 13.90 18.76 -6.30
C HIS A 248 14.99 19.85 -6.34
N ALA A 249 14.61 21.12 -6.53
CA ALA A 249 15.52 22.26 -6.53
C ALA A 249 16.19 22.49 -5.15
N ASN A 250 15.62 21.95 -4.08
CA ASN A 250 16.21 21.92 -2.74
C ASN A 250 17.22 20.78 -2.52
N GLU A 251 17.61 20.09 -3.60
CA GLU A 251 18.68 19.09 -3.61
C GLU A 251 18.49 18.02 -2.50
N PRO A 252 17.39 17.25 -2.52
CA PRO A 252 17.17 16.21 -1.51
C PRO A 252 18.28 15.16 -1.56
N ILE A 253 18.65 14.64 -0.39
CA ILE A 253 19.66 13.59 -0.23
C ILE A 253 18.99 12.24 -0.45
N PHE A 254 19.36 11.54 -1.49
CA PHE A 254 18.84 10.20 -1.78
C PHE A 254 19.60 9.11 -1.04
N THR A 255 18.86 8.18 -0.44
CA THR A 255 19.39 7.02 0.28
C THR A 255 18.79 5.72 -0.26
N ALA A 256 19.45 4.60 0.02
CA ALA A 256 19.00 3.30 -0.44
C ALA A 256 17.81 2.72 0.37
N SER A 257 17.56 3.20 1.60
CA SER A 257 16.54 2.60 2.47
C SER A 257 15.97 3.57 3.49
N SER A 258 14.74 3.27 3.95
CA SER A 258 14.13 3.98 5.07
C SER A 258 14.89 3.80 6.41
N ASP A 259 15.64 2.73 6.59
CA ASP A 259 16.48 2.53 7.78
C ASP A 259 17.63 3.56 7.80
N ALA A 260 18.28 3.80 6.67
CA ALA A 260 19.34 4.81 6.57
C ALA A 260 18.82 6.23 6.85
N ILE A 261 17.59 6.53 6.42
CA ILE A 261 16.95 7.82 6.72
C ILE A 261 16.65 7.92 8.21
N ALA A 262 16.01 6.90 8.80
CA ALA A 262 15.67 6.88 10.22
C ALA A 262 16.92 7.02 11.12
N GLU A 263 18.01 6.34 10.77
CA GLU A 263 19.29 6.46 11.46
C GLU A 263 19.88 7.88 11.35
N ALA A 264 19.91 8.44 10.14
CA ALA A 264 20.48 9.77 9.91
C ALA A 264 19.68 10.87 10.62
N VAL A 265 18.35 10.78 10.62
CA VAL A 265 17.48 11.74 11.33
C VAL A 265 17.53 11.50 12.85
N GLY A 266 17.46 10.23 13.27
CA GLY A 266 17.26 9.84 14.67
C GLY A 266 18.52 9.73 15.52
N THR A 267 19.72 9.82 14.94
CA THR A 267 20.97 9.76 15.73
C THR A 267 21.03 10.87 16.79
N PRO A 268 21.26 10.52 18.08
CA PRO A 268 21.38 11.52 19.16
C PRO A 268 22.58 12.45 19.00
N GLY A 269 22.51 13.62 19.65
CA GLY A 269 23.64 14.56 19.79
C GLY A 269 23.93 15.39 18.53
N GLN A 270 23.11 15.35 17.53
CA GLN A 270 23.25 16.17 16.31
C GLN A 270 22.89 17.64 16.60
N GLN A 271 23.67 18.57 16.05
CA GLN A 271 23.42 20.03 16.22
C GLN A 271 22.51 20.57 15.08
N ASP A 272 22.60 20.01 13.90
CA ASP A 272 21.85 20.42 12.71
C ASP A 272 21.47 19.17 11.88
N PRO A 273 20.57 18.32 12.42
CA PRO A 273 20.19 17.08 11.77
C PRO A 273 19.35 17.34 10.52
N PRO A 274 19.36 16.43 9.54
CA PRO A 274 18.41 16.46 8.44
C PRO A 274 17.00 16.15 8.95
N VAL A 275 16.01 16.45 8.12
CA VAL A 275 14.67 15.86 8.19
C VAL A 275 14.56 14.80 7.11
N GLY A 276 13.65 13.84 7.26
CA GLY A 276 13.60 12.78 6.27
C GLY A 276 12.23 12.11 6.18
N PHE A 277 11.85 11.79 4.95
CA PHE A 277 10.68 10.96 4.70
C PHE A 277 11.06 9.49 4.79
N CYS A 278 10.40 8.74 5.66
CA CYS A 278 10.55 7.29 5.71
C CYS A 278 9.24 6.60 6.12
N ALA A 279 9.23 5.28 6.03
CA ALA A 279 8.07 4.50 6.45
C ALA A 279 7.80 4.67 7.95
N SER A 280 6.55 4.93 8.31
CA SER A 280 6.10 5.09 9.71
C SER A 280 6.44 3.90 10.60
N SER A 281 6.52 2.70 10.04
CA SER A 281 6.91 1.48 10.73
C SER A 281 8.33 1.51 11.33
N LYS A 282 9.15 2.53 11.01
CA LYS A 282 10.45 2.75 11.66
C LYS A 282 10.32 3.15 13.12
N LEU A 283 9.17 3.69 13.55
CA LEU A 283 8.86 4.00 14.94
C LEU A 283 9.07 2.79 15.87
N ARG A 284 8.70 1.59 15.41
CA ARG A 284 8.88 0.35 16.21
C ARG A 284 10.33 0.02 16.54
N LYS A 285 11.28 0.52 15.73
CA LYS A 285 12.71 0.28 15.90
C LYS A 285 13.42 1.37 16.70
N ALA A 286 12.75 2.48 16.99
CA ALA A 286 13.37 3.65 17.59
C ALA A 286 14.04 3.36 18.94
N ALA A 287 13.33 2.66 19.83
CA ALA A 287 13.83 2.31 21.15
C ALA A 287 15.06 1.38 21.09
N ASP A 288 15.00 0.34 20.25
CA ASP A 288 16.07 -0.64 20.12
C ASP A 288 17.34 -0.05 19.52
N ASN A 289 17.22 0.95 18.64
CA ASN A 289 18.35 1.62 17.99
C ASN A 289 18.77 2.91 18.70
N GLY A 290 18.05 3.32 19.75
CA GLY A 290 18.31 4.58 20.44
C GLY A 290 18.09 5.83 19.61
N TRP A 291 17.18 5.78 18.61
CA TRP A 291 16.83 6.91 17.77
C TRP A 291 15.93 7.90 18.50
N VAL A 292 16.26 9.18 18.39
CA VAL A 292 15.53 10.29 19.00
C VAL A 292 14.79 11.08 17.92
N PHE A 293 13.75 10.49 17.34
CA PHE A 293 12.98 11.12 16.28
C PHE A 293 11.47 10.94 16.47
N ALA A 294 10.70 11.83 15.90
CA ALA A 294 9.24 11.76 15.89
C ALA A 294 8.68 12.13 14.50
N PRO A 295 7.48 11.63 14.16
CA PRO A 295 6.81 12.04 12.94
C PRO A 295 6.30 13.48 13.07
N VAL A 296 6.24 14.15 11.94
CA VAL A 296 5.67 15.50 11.83
C VAL A 296 4.21 15.38 11.40
N ASN A 297 3.31 16.09 12.06
CA ASN A 297 1.94 16.28 11.58
C ASN A 297 1.92 17.51 10.66
N LEU A 298 2.05 17.26 9.35
CA LEU A 298 2.16 18.30 8.33
C LEU A 298 0.81 18.77 7.81
N GLU A 299 0.75 20.02 7.38
CA GLU A 299 -0.28 20.53 6.48
C GLU A 299 0.22 20.47 5.01
N PRO A 300 -0.59 20.06 4.02
CA PRO A 300 -1.95 19.54 4.19
C PRO A 300 -1.97 18.09 4.69
N ASP A 301 -0.85 17.35 4.53
CA ASP A 301 -0.76 15.94 4.84
C ASP A 301 0.55 15.55 5.47
N THR A 302 0.41 14.70 6.48
CA THR A 302 1.53 14.08 7.19
C THR A 302 2.15 12.96 6.38
N GLY A 303 1.36 12.26 5.57
CA GLY A 303 1.85 11.14 4.79
C GLY A 303 0.83 10.57 3.82
N ILE A 304 1.34 9.88 2.81
CA ILE A 304 0.55 9.13 1.85
C ILE A 304 0.41 7.68 2.36
N PRO A 305 -0.82 7.14 2.43
CA PRO A 305 -1.05 5.81 2.96
C PRO A 305 -0.48 4.73 2.03
N ALA A 306 0.05 3.69 2.65
CA ALA A 306 0.48 2.46 2.02
C ALA A 306 -0.28 1.29 2.66
N VAL A 307 -1.30 0.81 1.97
CA VAL A 307 -2.11 -0.32 2.45
C VAL A 307 -1.37 -1.61 2.19
N ASN A 308 -1.15 -2.39 3.23
CA ASN A 308 -0.65 -3.77 3.11
C ASN A 308 -1.84 -4.69 2.83
N THR A 309 -1.73 -5.52 1.82
CA THR A 309 -2.81 -6.31 1.26
C THR A 309 -2.47 -7.80 1.20
N LEU A 310 -3.49 -8.63 1.19
CA LEU A 310 -3.40 -10.07 1.09
C LEU A 310 -4.16 -10.56 -0.15
N TYR A 311 -3.62 -11.54 -0.84
CA TYR A 311 -4.24 -12.14 -2.00
C TYR A 311 -4.08 -13.66 -1.98
N VAL A 312 -5.08 -14.37 -2.51
CA VAL A 312 -4.96 -15.79 -2.88
C VAL A 312 -4.42 -15.86 -4.31
N VAL A 313 -3.45 -16.73 -4.55
CA VAL A 313 -2.87 -16.92 -5.89
C VAL A 313 -3.74 -17.87 -6.71
N GLU A 314 -3.98 -17.53 -7.98
CA GLU A 314 -4.72 -18.38 -8.91
C GLU A 314 -4.04 -19.75 -9.04
N GLY A 315 -4.84 -20.79 -9.09
CA GLY A 315 -4.35 -22.15 -9.28
C GLY A 315 -3.60 -22.74 -8.10
N CYS A 316 -3.48 -22.06 -6.95
CA CYS A 316 -2.80 -22.60 -5.78
C CYS A 316 -3.39 -23.97 -5.36
N GLU A 317 -2.53 -24.83 -4.82
CA GLU A 317 -2.91 -26.20 -4.46
C GLU A 317 -3.67 -26.29 -3.13
N HIS A 318 -3.58 -25.23 -2.27
CA HIS A 318 -4.14 -25.22 -0.92
C HIS A 318 -5.06 -24.01 -0.68
N PRO A 319 -6.15 -23.84 -1.46
CA PRO A 319 -7.00 -22.64 -1.37
C PRO A 319 -7.74 -22.50 -0.05
N ALA A 320 -8.13 -23.58 0.63
CA ALA A 320 -8.75 -23.49 1.93
C ALA A 320 -7.74 -23.08 3.01
N ALA A 321 -6.52 -23.60 2.96
CA ALA A 321 -5.43 -23.18 3.85
C ALA A 321 -5.05 -21.71 3.59
N ALA A 322 -5.05 -21.26 2.34
CA ALA A 322 -4.82 -19.87 1.96
C ALA A 322 -5.88 -18.93 2.58
N LYS A 323 -7.17 -19.25 2.42
CA LYS A 323 -8.28 -18.50 3.03
C LYS A 323 -8.19 -18.47 4.55
N LEU A 324 -7.87 -19.61 5.16
CA LEU A 324 -7.69 -19.71 6.62
C LEU A 324 -6.53 -18.84 7.12
N LEU A 325 -5.39 -18.86 6.41
CA LEU A 325 -4.24 -18.01 6.76
C LEU A 325 -4.56 -16.52 6.62
N ILE A 326 -5.29 -16.11 5.59
CA ILE A 326 -5.73 -14.71 5.42
C ILE A 326 -6.62 -14.29 6.60
N ARG A 327 -7.64 -15.07 6.95
CA ARG A 327 -8.49 -14.82 8.11
C ARG A 327 -7.68 -14.70 9.40
N PHE A 328 -6.74 -15.62 9.61
CA PHE A 328 -5.86 -15.61 10.77
C PHE A 328 -4.97 -14.35 10.83
N MET A 329 -4.35 -13.96 9.71
CA MET A 329 -3.53 -12.76 9.64
C MET A 329 -4.34 -11.49 9.88
N MET A 330 -5.60 -11.45 9.45
CA MET A 330 -6.50 -10.31 9.71
C MET A 330 -7.01 -10.26 11.16
N GLY A 331 -6.83 -11.33 11.92
CA GLY A 331 -7.34 -11.50 13.29
C GLY A 331 -8.76 -12.07 13.32
N GLY A 332 -9.01 -13.00 14.22
CA GLY A 332 -10.32 -13.62 14.40
C GLY A 332 -11.38 -12.64 14.93
N ILE A 333 -12.64 -12.90 14.63
CA ILE A 333 -13.79 -12.17 15.19
C ILE A 333 -14.12 -12.60 16.64
N ASP A 334 -13.52 -13.67 17.08
CA ASP A 334 -13.59 -14.20 18.46
C ASP A 334 -12.69 -13.44 19.46
N GLY A 335 -11.97 -12.41 18.98
CA GLY A 335 -11.00 -11.64 19.75
C GLY A 335 -9.59 -12.23 19.77
N ASP A 336 -9.35 -13.38 19.12
CA ASP A 336 -8.00 -13.90 18.90
C ASP A 336 -7.31 -13.14 17.76
N THR A 337 -6.46 -12.20 18.13
CA THR A 337 -5.65 -11.42 17.19
C THR A 337 -4.21 -11.91 17.08
N SER A 338 -3.90 -13.15 17.46
CA SER A 338 -2.54 -13.71 17.46
C SER A 338 -1.86 -13.62 16.07
N GLY A 339 -2.62 -13.84 15.00
CA GLY A 339 -2.13 -13.70 13.62
C GLY A 339 -1.90 -12.27 13.19
N TYR A 340 -2.67 -11.31 13.70
CA TYR A 340 -2.50 -9.89 13.41
C TYR A 340 -1.42 -9.23 14.30
N LYS A 341 -1.21 -9.74 15.51
CA LYS A 341 -0.28 -9.18 16.49
C LYS A 341 1.12 -8.83 15.96
N PRO A 342 1.75 -9.60 15.05
CA PRO A 342 3.04 -9.22 14.46
C PRO A 342 3.00 -7.91 13.70
N PHE A 343 1.85 -7.51 13.17
CA PHE A 343 1.65 -6.30 12.38
C PHE A 343 1.15 -5.12 13.23
N ASN A 344 0.54 -5.38 14.40
CA ASN A 344 0.06 -4.34 15.31
C ASN A 344 1.22 -3.72 16.09
N THR A 345 1.94 -2.82 15.46
CA THR A 345 3.16 -2.18 15.99
C THR A 345 3.12 -0.68 15.75
N LEU A 346 3.92 0.09 16.50
CA LEU A 346 4.06 1.53 16.28
C LEU A 346 4.35 1.86 14.80
N GLY A 347 3.58 2.80 14.26
CA GLY A 347 3.67 3.21 12.86
C GLY A 347 2.94 2.30 11.87
N GLY A 348 2.16 1.35 12.37
CA GLY A 348 1.18 0.59 11.62
C GLY A 348 -0.18 0.72 12.28
N TRP A 349 -1.24 0.87 11.49
CA TRP A 349 -2.61 1.02 11.99
C TRP A 349 -3.50 -0.08 11.44
N PRO A 350 -4.34 -0.71 12.30
CA PRO A 350 -5.31 -1.66 11.83
C PRO A 350 -6.32 -0.99 10.89
N VAL A 351 -6.77 -1.74 9.89
CA VAL A 351 -7.89 -1.31 9.02
C VAL A 351 -9.24 -1.67 9.64
N ARG A 352 -9.25 -2.56 10.63
CA ARG A 352 -10.44 -3.00 11.36
C ARG A 352 -10.72 -2.06 12.52
N ASP A 353 -11.98 -1.66 12.66
CA ASP A 353 -12.47 -0.75 13.72
C ASP A 353 -12.59 -1.41 15.11
N ASP A 354 -12.56 -2.75 15.15
CA ASP A 354 -12.63 -3.55 16.38
C ASP A 354 -11.25 -4.04 16.90
N ILE A 355 -10.14 -3.62 16.25
CA ILE A 355 -8.79 -3.88 16.73
C ILE A 355 -8.14 -2.58 17.18
N GLU A 356 -7.79 -2.53 18.46
CA GLU A 356 -7.06 -1.38 19.02
C GLU A 356 -5.65 -1.28 18.42
N PRO A 357 -5.20 -0.09 18.01
CA PRO A 357 -3.83 0.11 17.54
C PRO A 357 -2.81 -0.15 18.66
N ALA A 358 -1.56 -0.35 18.29
CA ALA A 358 -0.47 -0.59 19.23
C ALA A 358 -0.38 0.54 20.28
N GLU A 359 -0.06 0.16 21.53
CA GLU A 359 0.12 1.12 22.62
C GLU A 359 1.11 2.22 22.25
N GLY A 360 0.74 3.48 22.48
CA GLY A 360 1.55 4.65 22.13
C GLY A 360 1.38 5.12 20.68
N SER A 361 0.54 4.48 19.87
CA SER A 361 0.19 4.98 18.55
C SER A 361 -0.69 6.23 18.65
N THR A 362 -0.41 7.23 17.82
CA THR A 362 -1.38 8.32 17.56
C THR A 362 -2.60 7.73 16.87
N PRO A 363 -3.83 8.04 17.29
CA PRO A 363 -5.03 7.61 16.60
C PRO A 363 -4.98 8.01 15.11
N PHE A 364 -5.33 7.07 14.21
CA PHE A 364 -5.24 7.35 12.77
C PHE A 364 -6.11 8.55 12.34
N SER A 365 -7.25 8.74 13.02
CA SER A 365 -8.16 9.88 12.81
C SER A 365 -7.59 11.25 13.19
N GLU A 366 -6.50 11.29 13.95
CA GLU A 366 -5.80 12.53 14.36
C GLU A 366 -4.63 12.88 13.44
N ILE A 367 -4.37 12.04 12.44
CA ILE A 367 -3.28 12.22 11.47
C ILE A 367 -3.86 12.84 10.20
N ASN A 368 -3.22 13.89 9.70
CA ASN A 368 -3.55 14.44 8.38
C ASN A 368 -3.04 13.47 7.30
N VAL A 369 -3.91 12.61 6.80
CA VAL A 369 -3.55 11.62 5.77
C VAL A 369 -3.96 12.11 4.40
N ALA A 370 -3.07 11.96 3.42
CA ALA A 370 -3.38 12.28 2.03
C ALA A 370 -4.50 11.37 1.49
N PRO A 371 -5.38 11.88 0.66
CA PRO A 371 -6.28 11.03 -0.13
C PRO A 371 -5.44 10.04 -0.95
N PHE A 372 -5.89 8.81 -1.01
CA PHE A 372 -5.19 7.77 -1.77
C PHE A 372 -6.17 7.10 -2.73
N ASP A 373 -5.85 7.18 -4.02
CA ASP A 373 -6.54 6.46 -5.08
C ASP A 373 -5.50 5.71 -5.93
N ALA A 374 -5.44 4.40 -5.76
CA ALA A 374 -4.49 3.55 -6.46
C ALA A 374 -4.68 3.61 -7.98
N ASN A 375 -5.91 3.76 -8.47
CA ASN A 375 -6.19 3.84 -9.91
C ASN A 375 -5.70 5.16 -10.52
N GLU A 376 -5.91 6.28 -9.81
CA GLU A 376 -5.37 7.58 -10.24
C GLU A 376 -3.83 7.55 -10.27
N ILE A 377 -3.20 6.92 -9.28
CA ILE A 377 -1.75 6.73 -9.26
C ILE A 377 -1.32 5.85 -10.44
N TYR A 378 -1.98 4.72 -10.67
CA TYR A 378 -1.64 3.80 -11.76
C TYR A 378 -1.63 4.48 -13.13
N VAL A 379 -2.68 5.26 -13.43
CA VAL A 379 -2.82 5.94 -14.72
C VAL A 379 -1.75 7.03 -14.92
N ASN A 380 -1.35 7.73 -13.85
CA ASN A 380 -0.48 8.90 -13.93
C ASN A 380 0.99 8.61 -13.56
N TYR A 381 1.30 7.41 -13.07
CA TYR A 381 2.62 7.04 -12.56
C TYR A 381 3.77 7.38 -13.52
N ASN A 382 3.67 6.95 -14.77
CA ASN A 382 4.73 7.17 -15.76
C ASN A 382 4.92 8.66 -16.08
N ALA A 383 3.83 9.42 -16.21
CA ALA A 383 3.91 10.86 -16.52
C ALA A 383 4.62 11.66 -15.41
N VAL A 384 4.28 11.36 -14.14
CA VAL A 384 4.92 12.03 -12.99
C VAL A 384 6.37 11.59 -12.82
N ARG A 385 6.67 10.31 -13.06
CA ARG A 385 8.04 9.78 -13.02
C ARG A 385 8.92 10.43 -14.10
N ASP A 386 8.40 10.56 -15.32
CA ASP A 386 9.11 11.22 -16.42
C ASP A 386 9.34 12.71 -16.11
N PHE A 387 8.34 13.40 -15.53
CA PHE A 387 8.52 14.76 -15.06
C PHE A 387 9.65 14.87 -14.03
N TRP A 388 9.66 14.01 -13.01
CA TRP A 388 10.73 13.99 -12.00
C TRP A 388 12.10 13.77 -12.64
N GLN A 389 12.20 12.83 -13.57
CA GLN A 389 13.44 12.55 -14.29
C GLN A 389 13.96 13.77 -15.10
N MET A 390 13.06 14.58 -15.65
CA MET A 390 13.44 15.78 -16.40
C MET A 390 13.96 16.93 -15.52
N LEU A 391 13.73 16.89 -14.23
CA LEU A 391 14.21 17.92 -13.30
C LEU A 391 15.70 17.79 -12.96
N GLY A 392 16.29 16.64 -13.09
CA GLY A 392 17.67 16.33 -12.74
C GLY A 392 18.38 15.46 -13.68
#